data_e7c73e625b67f92f9af9934cf8920c1b
#
_entry.id   e7c73e625b67f92f9af9934cf8920c1b
#
_cell.length_a   1.000
_cell.length_b   1.000
_cell.length_c   1.000
_cell.angle_alpha   90.00
_cell.angle_beta   90.00
_cell.angle_gamma   90.00
#
_symmetry.space_group_name_H-M   'P 1'
#
loop_
_entity.id
_entity.type
_entity.pdbx_description
1 polymer ?
#
loop_
_entity_poly.entity_id
_entity_poly.type
_entity_poly.pdbx_seq_one_letter_code
_entity_poly.pdbx_strand_id
1 'polypeptide(L)'
;IYTGATVAFYLLGAAVLHGRGIPVENDNLMVNLSNIYSTSFGEVGLWIFVVGAMAVLYSTVFVATASNSRLGVDFLNLLGILKCDTEEKRKNAVRIACVVLPALFCIFYLSFGKPVTLVAVGAVAQALMLPFVSIAAFFFLKMVQFLKEDEKNNALEE
;
A
#
# COMPACT_ATOMS: atom_id res chain seq x y z
N ILE A 1 9.39 -7.27 -13.49
CA ILE A 1 10.30 -6.44 -12.65
C ILE A 1 10.06 -6.74 -11.17
N TYR A 2 8.83 -6.66 -10.63
CA TYR A 2 8.54 -6.92 -9.21
C TYR A 2 8.99 -8.31 -8.75
N THR A 3 8.62 -9.36 -9.48
CA THR A 3 8.99 -10.75 -9.13
C THR A 3 10.51 -10.94 -9.11
N GLY A 4 11.22 -10.37 -10.08
CA GLY A 4 12.68 -10.44 -10.14
C GLY A 4 13.35 -9.72 -8.96
N ALA A 5 12.87 -8.53 -8.60
CA ALA A 5 13.37 -7.80 -7.44
C ALA A 5 13.10 -8.57 -6.13
N THR A 6 11.89 -9.12 -5.96
CA THR A 6 11.54 -9.91 -4.77
C THR A 6 12.43 -11.14 -4.62
N VAL A 7 12.67 -11.88 -5.71
CA VAL A 7 13.55 -13.06 -5.71
C VAL A 7 15.00 -12.64 -5.40
N ALA A 8 15.49 -11.54 -5.97
CA ALA A 8 16.84 -11.05 -5.71
C ALA A 8 17.03 -10.67 -4.24
N PHE A 9 16.07 -9.96 -3.63
CA PHE A 9 16.09 -9.62 -2.21
C PHE A 9 15.98 -10.86 -1.31
N TYR A 10 15.16 -11.83 -1.69
CA TYR A 10 15.04 -13.09 -0.95
C TYR A 10 16.38 -13.87 -0.96
N LEU A 11 17.02 -13.99 -2.12
CA LEU A 11 18.32 -14.66 -2.26
C LEU A 11 19.42 -13.92 -1.49
N LEU A 12 19.45 -12.61 -1.54
CA LEU A 12 20.40 -11.78 -0.79
C LEU A 12 20.20 -11.95 0.73
N GLY A 13 18.94 -11.91 1.20
CA GLY A 13 18.61 -12.16 2.60
C GLY A 13 18.99 -13.56 3.05
N ALA A 14 18.70 -14.58 2.26
CA ALA A 14 19.06 -15.97 2.54
C ALA A 14 20.59 -16.15 2.61
N ALA A 15 21.33 -15.59 1.67
CA ALA A 15 22.78 -15.71 1.63
C ALA A 15 23.49 -15.04 2.82
N VAL A 16 23.01 -13.85 3.21
CA VAL A 16 23.70 -13.05 4.26
C VAL A 16 23.22 -13.42 5.67
N LEU A 17 21.92 -13.60 5.87
CA LEU A 17 21.33 -13.87 7.19
C LEU A 17 21.48 -15.34 7.59
N HIS A 18 21.12 -16.25 6.70
CA HIS A 18 21.18 -17.69 7.00
C HIS A 18 22.62 -18.18 7.10
N GLY A 19 23.51 -17.71 6.22
CA GLY A 19 24.93 -18.08 6.24
C GLY A 19 25.70 -17.63 7.49
N ARG A 20 25.15 -16.66 8.26
CA ARG A 20 25.74 -16.15 9.50
C ARG A 20 25.03 -16.58 10.77
N GLY A 21 23.94 -17.34 10.67
CA GLY A 21 23.16 -17.79 11.83
C GLY A 21 22.54 -16.65 12.64
N ILE A 22 22.29 -15.50 12.02
CA ILE A 22 21.68 -14.34 12.68
C ILE A 22 20.19 -14.61 12.83
N PRO A 23 19.65 -14.74 14.05
CA PRO A 23 18.22 -14.89 14.24
C PRO A 23 17.50 -13.63 13.75
N VAL A 24 16.56 -13.79 12.84
CA VAL A 24 15.72 -12.70 12.36
C VAL A 24 14.63 -12.43 13.41
N GLU A 25 14.99 -11.71 14.45
CA GLU A 25 14.02 -11.21 15.42
C GLU A 25 13.27 -10.01 14.85
N ASN A 26 11.98 -10.00 15.07
CA ASN A 26 11.06 -8.97 14.55
C ASN A 26 11.42 -7.54 15.02
N ASP A 27 12.07 -7.44 16.19
CA ASP A 27 12.39 -6.13 16.80
C ASP A 27 13.62 -5.47 16.15
N ASN A 28 14.47 -6.25 15.45
CA ASN A 28 15.73 -5.77 14.86
C ASN A 28 15.76 -5.81 13.32
N LEU A 29 14.58 -5.83 12.67
CA LEU A 29 14.47 -5.99 11.22
C LEU A 29 15.28 -4.91 10.46
N MET A 30 15.18 -3.64 10.87
CA MET A 30 15.91 -2.53 10.23
C MET A 30 17.42 -2.66 10.41
N VAL A 31 17.87 -3.09 11.58
CA VAL A 31 19.29 -3.32 11.86
C VAL A 31 19.82 -4.49 11.01
N ASN A 32 19.06 -5.57 10.92
CA ASN A 32 19.41 -6.73 10.11
C ASN A 32 19.49 -6.39 8.62
N LEU A 33 18.53 -5.61 8.10
CA LEU A 33 18.56 -5.11 6.73
C LEU A 33 19.76 -4.20 6.48
N SER A 34 20.04 -3.25 7.38
CA SER A 34 21.20 -2.36 7.25
C SER A 34 22.51 -3.13 7.25
N ASN A 35 22.63 -4.19 8.05
CA ASN A 35 23.78 -5.07 8.10
C ASN A 35 24.00 -5.85 6.79
N ILE A 36 22.94 -6.23 6.09
CA ILE A 36 23.04 -6.87 4.76
C ILE A 36 23.76 -5.93 3.78
N TYR A 37 23.34 -4.67 3.76
CA TYR A 37 23.91 -3.67 2.85
C TYR A 37 25.32 -3.26 3.25
N SER A 38 25.58 -3.04 4.54
CA SER A 38 26.92 -2.69 5.00
C SER A 38 27.94 -3.81 4.76
N THR A 39 27.50 -5.07 4.87
CA THR A 39 28.33 -6.23 4.61
C THR A 39 28.68 -6.41 3.14
N SER A 40 27.71 -6.12 2.25
CA SER A 40 27.87 -6.32 0.80
C SER A 40 28.57 -5.15 0.11
N PHE A 41 28.35 -3.92 0.58
CA PHE A 41 28.79 -2.68 -0.09
C PHE A 41 29.59 -1.74 0.82
N GLY A 42 29.91 -2.15 2.06
CA GLY A 42 30.61 -1.31 3.02
C GLY A 42 29.77 -0.15 3.56
N GLU A 43 30.44 0.83 4.12
CA GLU A 43 29.81 1.99 4.79
C GLU A 43 28.98 2.88 3.83
N VAL A 44 29.42 2.98 2.58
CA VAL A 44 28.67 3.69 1.52
C VAL A 44 27.33 3.00 1.24
N GLY A 45 27.30 1.68 1.26
CA GLY A 45 26.08 0.90 1.08
C GLY A 45 25.03 1.15 2.15
N LEU A 46 25.46 1.34 3.39
CA LEU A 46 24.57 1.70 4.50
C LEU A 46 23.88 3.06 4.27
N TRP A 47 24.65 4.07 3.87
CA TRP A 47 24.09 5.40 3.59
C TRP A 47 23.10 5.39 2.42
N ILE A 48 23.43 4.69 1.34
CA ILE A 48 22.54 4.51 0.18
C ILE A 48 21.25 3.80 0.62
N PHE A 49 21.36 2.77 1.44
CA PHE A 49 20.20 2.04 1.98
C PHE A 49 19.30 2.96 2.83
N VAL A 50 19.87 3.70 3.77
CA VAL A 50 19.09 4.58 4.67
C VAL A 50 18.35 5.66 3.87
N VAL A 51 19.04 6.36 2.98
CA VAL A 51 18.44 7.41 2.15
C VAL A 51 17.37 6.82 1.22
N GLY A 52 17.66 5.69 0.57
CA GLY A 52 16.72 4.98 -0.28
C GLY A 52 15.48 4.50 0.48
N ALA A 53 15.67 3.91 1.65
CA ALA A 53 14.58 3.45 2.50
C ALA A 53 13.69 4.63 2.95
N MET A 54 14.27 5.74 3.38
CA MET A 54 13.50 6.94 3.74
C MET A 54 12.71 7.48 2.55
N ALA A 55 13.31 7.58 1.37
CA ALA A 55 12.64 8.07 0.17
C ALA A 55 11.46 7.17 -0.23
N VAL A 56 11.64 5.85 -0.21
CA VAL A 56 10.60 4.87 -0.56
C VAL A 56 9.48 4.88 0.47
N LEU A 57 9.79 4.85 1.76
CA LEU A 57 8.79 4.87 2.82
C LEU A 57 7.97 6.16 2.79
N TYR A 58 8.64 7.31 2.63
CA TYR A 58 7.95 8.61 2.52
C TYR A 58 7.01 8.65 1.31
N SER A 59 7.49 8.24 0.14
CA SER A 59 6.69 8.19 -1.08
C SER A 59 5.47 7.26 -0.92
N THR A 60 5.68 6.08 -0.34
CA THR A 60 4.61 5.10 -0.12
C THR A 60 3.55 5.63 0.84
N VAL A 61 3.97 6.21 1.97
CA VAL A 61 3.03 6.80 2.95
C VAL A 61 2.25 7.94 2.33
N PHE A 62 2.91 8.81 1.55
CA PHE A 62 2.25 9.93 0.88
C PHE A 62 1.16 9.48 -0.09
N VAL A 63 1.49 8.55 -1.00
CA VAL A 63 0.55 8.02 -1.99
C VAL A 63 -0.58 7.25 -1.33
N ALA A 64 -0.26 6.38 -0.35
CA ALA A 64 -1.25 5.59 0.38
C ALA A 64 -2.22 6.50 1.16
N THR A 65 -1.71 7.52 1.84
CA THR A 65 -2.54 8.48 2.58
C THR A 65 -3.48 9.23 1.64
N ALA A 66 -2.97 9.75 0.52
CA ALA A 66 -3.77 10.49 -0.45
C ALA A 66 -4.88 9.61 -1.08
N SER A 67 -4.55 8.37 -1.42
CA SER A 67 -5.50 7.42 -2.00
C SER A 67 -6.57 6.98 -1.00
N ASN A 68 -6.15 6.53 0.19
CA ASN A 68 -7.06 6.03 1.22
C ASN A 68 -7.97 7.13 1.78
N SER A 69 -7.48 8.38 1.87
CA SER A 69 -8.29 9.51 2.32
C SER A 69 -9.42 9.81 1.35
N ARG A 70 -9.17 9.78 0.04
CA ARG A 70 -10.20 9.97 -0.98
C ARG A 70 -11.22 8.83 -0.95
N LEU A 71 -10.72 7.60 -0.96
CA LEU A 71 -11.57 6.41 -0.91
C LEU A 71 -12.43 6.38 0.35
N GLY A 72 -11.86 6.71 1.51
CA GLY A 72 -12.57 6.76 2.78
C GLY A 72 -13.67 7.81 2.81
N VAL A 73 -13.41 9.01 2.30
CA VAL A 73 -14.42 10.08 2.21
C VAL A 73 -15.55 9.69 1.25
N ASP A 74 -15.21 9.14 0.08
CA ASP A 74 -16.20 8.69 -0.88
C ASP A 74 -17.07 7.54 -0.34
N PHE A 75 -16.45 6.61 0.39
CA PHE A 75 -17.14 5.52 1.07
C PHE A 75 -18.10 6.04 2.17
N LEU A 76 -17.66 6.98 3.00
CA LEU A 76 -18.51 7.59 4.03
C LEU A 76 -19.65 8.42 3.45
N ASN A 77 -19.43 9.05 2.30
CA ASN A 77 -20.47 9.75 1.56
C ASN A 77 -21.51 8.78 0.98
N LEU A 78 -21.07 7.62 0.47
CA LEU A 78 -21.95 6.57 -0.05
C LEU A 78 -22.82 5.96 1.05
N LEU A 79 -22.27 5.81 2.27
CA LEU A 79 -23.01 5.36 3.46
C LEU A 79 -23.97 6.41 4.01
N GLY A 80 -23.98 7.64 3.47
CA GLY A 80 -24.83 8.74 3.94
C GLY A 80 -24.38 9.37 5.27
N ILE A 81 -23.21 8.98 5.81
CA ILE A 81 -22.65 9.51 7.06
C ILE A 81 -22.11 10.92 6.83
N LEU A 82 -21.42 11.13 5.72
CA LEU A 82 -20.92 12.42 5.27
C LEU A 82 -21.78 12.90 4.08
N LYS A 83 -22.49 14.01 4.26
CA LYS A 83 -23.23 14.65 3.16
C LYS A 83 -22.30 15.64 2.45
N CYS A 84 -21.58 15.17 1.47
CA CYS A 84 -20.68 15.98 0.66
C CYS A 84 -21.40 16.46 -0.62
N ASP A 85 -22.46 17.29 -0.46
CA ASP A 85 -23.25 17.79 -1.59
C ASP A 85 -22.50 18.78 -2.47
N THR A 86 -21.35 19.28 -2.03
CA THR A 86 -20.54 20.27 -2.75
C THR A 86 -19.08 19.80 -2.85
N GLU A 87 -18.46 20.05 -4.00
CA GLU A 87 -17.04 19.74 -4.26
C GLU A 87 -16.09 20.34 -3.19
N GLU A 88 -16.41 21.53 -2.66
CA GLU A 88 -15.60 22.14 -1.60
C GLU A 88 -15.68 21.37 -0.29
N LYS A 89 -16.86 20.89 0.09
CA LYS A 89 -17.03 20.07 1.30
C LYS A 89 -16.27 18.75 1.17
N ARG A 90 -16.32 18.13 -0.02
CA ARG A 90 -15.56 16.93 -0.31
C ARG A 90 -14.04 17.16 -0.20
N LYS A 91 -13.52 18.24 -0.80
CA LYS A 91 -12.09 18.61 -0.69
C LYS A 91 -11.65 18.84 0.74
N ASN A 92 -12.47 19.53 1.55
CA ASN A 92 -12.16 19.76 2.96
C ASN A 92 -12.20 18.46 3.77
N ALA A 93 -13.17 17.58 3.53
CA ALA A 93 -13.24 16.27 4.16
C ALA A 93 -12.00 15.42 3.83
N VAL A 94 -11.57 15.39 2.55
CA VAL A 94 -10.35 14.69 2.14
C VAL A 94 -9.11 15.29 2.81
N ARG A 95 -9.01 16.62 2.93
CA ARG A 95 -7.90 17.28 3.61
C ARG A 95 -7.82 16.89 5.09
N ILE A 96 -8.95 16.86 5.78
CA ILE A 96 -9.05 16.41 7.17
C ILE A 96 -8.66 14.92 7.27
N ALA A 97 -9.17 14.08 6.39
CA ALA A 97 -8.84 12.66 6.35
C ALA A 97 -7.34 12.41 6.11
N CYS A 98 -6.69 13.22 5.28
CA CYS A 98 -5.23 13.14 5.06
C CYS A 98 -4.39 13.42 6.31
N VAL A 99 -4.93 14.10 7.30
CA VAL A 99 -4.25 14.34 8.59
C VAL A 99 -4.66 13.29 9.62
N VAL A 100 -5.95 12.98 9.68
CA VAL A 100 -6.50 12.05 10.68
C VAL A 100 -6.04 10.61 10.47
N LEU A 101 -6.00 10.14 9.22
CA LEU A 101 -5.59 8.76 8.94
C LEU A 101 -4.14 8.45 9.36
N PRO A 102 -3.12 9.22 8.99
CA PRO A 102 -1.76 8.97 9.47
C PRO A 102 -1.63 9.09 10.98
N ALA A 103 -2.32 10.05 11.60
CA ALA A 103 -2.33 10.19 13.06
C ALA A 103 -2.93 8.96 13.74
N LEU A 104 -4.02 8.41 13.20
CA LEU A 104 -4.63 7.18 13.69
C LEU A 104 -3.66 5.99 13.57
N PHE A 105 -3.00 5.83 12.44
CA PHE A 105 -1.99 4.78 12.25
C PHE A 105 -0.80 4.94 13.20
N CYS A 106 -0.37 6.17 13.48
CA CYS A 106 0.68 6.44 14.46
C CYS A 106 0.27 6.01 15.88
N ILE A 107 -0.96 6.30 16.28
CA ILE A 107 -1.51 5.88 17.57
C ILE A 107 -1.59 4.36 17.66
N PHE A 108 -2.07 3.70 16.60
CA PHE A 108 -2.09 2.23 16.55
C PHE A 108 -0.69 1.63 16.66
N TYR A 109 0.29 2.20 15.97
CA TYR A 109 1.67 1.75 16.05
C TYR A 109 2.26 1.87 17.45
N LEU A 110 2.03 3.00 18.11
CA LEU A 110 2.49 3.22 19.49
C LEU A 110 1.82 2.29 20.51
N SER A 111 0.58 1.87 20.24
CA SER A 111 -0.16 0.96 21.13
C SER A 111 0.29 -0.50 21.00
N PHE A 112 0.61 -0.94 19.80
CA PHE A 112 0.94 -2.36 19.54
C PHE A 112 2.44 -2.67 19.54
N GLY A 113 3.31 -1.70 19.28
CA GLY A 113 4.78 -1.80 19.41
C GLY A 113 5.46 -2.84 18.49
N LYS A 114 4.72 -3.57 17.66
CA LYS A 114 5.26 -4.64 16.79
C LYS A 114 4.98 -4.33 15.31
N PRO A 115 5.89 -3.64 14.62
CA PRO A 115 5.66 -3.19 13.24
C PRO A 115 5.47 -4.36 12.26
N VAL A 116 6.20 -5.45 12.42
CA VAL A 116 6.10 -6.62 11.53
C VAL A 116 4.74 -7.29 11.61
N THR A 117 4.18 -7.41 12.81
CA THR A 117 2.85 -7.97 13.01
C THR A 117 1.76 -7.11 12.36
N LEU A 118 1.85 -5.78 12.48
CA LEU A 118 0.90 -4.86 11.84
C LEU A 118 0.97 -4.95 10.31
N VAL A 119 2.17 -5.04 9.74
CA VAL A 119 2.36 -5.23 8.30
C VAL A 119 1.79 -6.58 7.84
N ALA A 120 2.03 -7.67 8.60
CA ALA A 120 1.49 -8.98 8.28
C ALA A 120 -0.04 -9.00 8.30
N VAL A 121 -0.67 -8.42 9.32
CA VAL A 121 -2.14 -8.31 9.41
C VAL A 121 -2.69 -7.48 8.25
N GLY A 122 -2.04 -6.36 7.92
CA GLY A 122 -2.40 -5.54 6.76
C GLY A 122 -2.29 -6.29 5.44
N ALA A 123 -1.23 -7.07 5.25
CA ALA A 123 -1.03 -7.88 4.05
C ALA A 123 -2.11 -8.96 3.90
N VAL A 124 -2.49 -9.64 4.99
CA VAL A 124 -3.58 -10.64 4.98
C VAL A 124 -4.92 -9.97 4.64
N ALA A 125 -5.23 -8.83 5.26
CA ALA A 125 -6.44 -8.08 4.96
C ALA A 125 -6.50 -7.65 3.49
N GLN A 126 -5.38 -7.18 2.93
CA GLN A 126 -5.27 -6.82 1.53
C GLN A 126 -5.43 -8.01 0.60
N ALA A 127 -4.85 -9.16 0.93
CA ALA A 127 -5.00 -10.40 0.17
C ALA A 127 -6.46 -10.86 0.12
N LEU A 128 -7.20 -10.73 1.21
CA LEU A 128 -8.63 -11.04 1.27
C LEU A 128 -9.49 -10.09 0.42
N MET A 129 -9.07 -8.84 0.22
CA MET A 129 -9.78 -7.89 -0.64
C MET A 129 -9.58 -8.15 -2.15
N LEU A 130 -8.47 -8.78 -2.56
CA LEU A 130 -8.16 -9.00 -3.98
C LEU A 130 -9.25 -9.77 -4.75
N PRO A 131 -9.84 -10.87 -4.23
CA PRO A 131 -10.93 -11.58 -4.92
C PRO A 131 -12.16 -10.68 -5.15
N PHE A 132 -12.52 -9.86 -4.17
CA PHE A 132 -13.68 -8.96 -4.30
C PHE A 132 -13.44 -7.89 -5.38
N VAL A 133 -12.24 -7.31 -5.41
CA VAL A 133 -11.85 -6.33 -6.43
C VAL A 133 -11.83 -6.99 -7.81
N SER A 134 -11.34 -8.23 -7.93
CA SER A 134 -11.32 -8.97 -9.19
C SER A 134 -12.71 -9.27 -9.72
N ILE A 135 -13.64 -9.67 -8.85
CA ILE A 135 -15.03 -9.91 -9.20
C ILE A 135 -15.70 -8.60 -9.65
N ALA A 136 -15.51 -7.51 -8.90
CA ALA A 136 -16.06 -6.20 -9.25
C ALA A 136 -15.52 -5.72 -10.60
N ALA A 137 -14.22 -5.86 -10.86
CA ALA A 137 -13.61 -5.51 -12.13
C ALA A 137 -14.18 -6.32 -13.30
N PHE A 138 -14.41 -7.62 -13.09
CA PHE A 138 -15.01 -8.49 -14.09
C PHE A 138 -16.46 -8.07 -14.44
N PHE A 139 -17.26 -7.77 -13.40
CA PHE A 139 -18.62 -7.25 -13.62
C PHE A 139 -18.62 -5.92 -14.36
N PHE A 140 -17.70 -5.03 -14.01
CA PHE A 140 -17.59 -3.72 -14.65
C PHE A 140 -17.18 -3.84 -16.12
N LEU A 141 -16.22 -4.71 -16.44
CA LEU A 141 -15.82 -4.99 -17.82
C LEU A 141 -17.00 -5.53 -18.64
N LYS A 142 -17.77 -6.48 -18.08
CA LYS A 142 -18.94 -7.04 -18.75
C LYS A 142 -20.02 -5.97 -19.02
N MET A 143 -20.25 -5.11 -18.04
CA MET A 143 -21.20 -4.02 -18.16
C MET A 143 -20.79 -3.00 -19.25
N VAL A 144 -19.51 -2.63 -19.29
CA VAL A 144 -18.96 -1.73 -20.33
C VAL A 144 -19.05 -2.34 -21.72
N GLN A 145 -18.78 -3.65 -21.85
CA GLN A 145 -18.93 -4.36 -23.11
C GLN A 145 -20.39 -4.35 -23.59
N PHE A 146 -21.34 -4.62 -22.70
CA PHE A 146 -22.76 -4.61 -23.01
C PHE A 146 -23.25 -3.24 -23.49
N LEU A 147 -22.87 -2.16 -22.80
CA LEU A 147 -23.21 -0.80 -23.19
C LEU A 147 -22.64 -0.41 -24.56
N LYS A 148 -21.44 -0.86 -24.86
CA LYS A 148 -20.78 -0.60 -26.15
C LYS A 148 -21.41 -1.36 -27.30
N GLU A 149 -21.95 -2.53 -27.03
CA GLU A 149 -22.67 -3.35 -28.01
C GLU A 149 -24.06 -2.76 -28.31
N ASP A 150 -24.74 -2.23 -27.28
CA ASP A 150 -26.02 -1.56 -27.40
C ASP A 150 -25.90 -0.25 -28.19
N GLU A 151 -24.85 0.55 -27.92
CA GLU A 151 -24.55 1.78 -28.67
C GLU A 151 -24.27 1.49 -30.15
N LYS A 152 -23.56 0.40 -30.44
CA LYS A 152 -23.27 -0.02 -31.81
C LYS A 152 -24.51 -0.50 -32.55
N ASN A 153 -25.43 -1.20 -31.88
CA ASN A 153 -26.67 -1.66 -32.48
C ASN A 153 -27.59 -0.49 -32.78
N ASN A 154 -27.71 0.48 -31.89
CA ASN A 154 -28.51 1.70 -32.12
C ASN A 154 -27.97 2.55 -33.28
N ALA A 155 -26.66 2.61 -33.47
CA ALA A 155 -26.03 3.32 -34.59
C ALA A 155 -26.16 2.60 -35.95
N LEU A 156 -26.60 1.36 -35.98
CA LEU A 156 -26.89 0.60 -37.20
C LEU A 156 -28.37 0.66 -37.61
N GLU A 157 -29.24 1.10 -36.72
CA GLU A 157 -30.67 1.27 -36.96
C GLU A 157 -31.06 2.70 -37.46
N GLU A 158 -30.12 3.67 -37.37
CA GLU A 158 -30.23 5.00 -37.97
C GLU A 158 -29.60 5.04 -39.38
#